data_41ad2c988097462f33dcc89d9900d784
#
_entry.id   41ad2c988097462f33dcc89d9900d784
#
_cell.length_a   1.000
_cell.length_b   1.000
_cell.length_c   1.000
_cell.angle_alpha   90.00
_cell.angle_beta   90.00
_cell.angle_gamma   90.00
#
_symmetry.space_group_name_H-M   'P 1'
#
loop_
_entity.id
_entity.type
_entity.pdbx_description
1 polymer ?
#
loop_
_entity_poly.entity_id
_entity_poly.type
_entity_poly.pdbx_seq_one_letter_code
_entity_poly.pdbx_strand_id
1 'polypeptide(L)'
;MQIYGIIGYPLGHSCSPRYFNEKFQKENIAAEYRSFEMPDIRQLSTLLQQTPDLCGFNVTIPHKQNILPFLDEISEEARVIGAVNCVKVSHPNGHPYLVGYNTDMYGFRKALLEFIPAAISKALILGNGGAAKAVRYALHSLNMEVSTVSRTPRQADEIGYAALPDL
;
A
#
# COMPACT_ATOMS: atom_id res chain seq x y z
N MET A 1 -9.47 23.71 3.87
CA MET A 1 -8.37 23.27 2.93
C MET A 1 -8.29 21.74 3.04
N GLN A 2 -8.27 21.04 1.92
CA GLN A 2 -8.21 19.56 1.95
C GLN A 2 -6.86 19.07 2.49
N ILE A 3 -6.90 18.10 3.40
CA ILE A 3 -5.69 17.48 3.95
C ILE A 3 -5.59 16.05 3.45
N TYR A 4 -4.41 15.69 2.99
CA TYR A 4 -3.99 14.34 2.63
C TYR A 4 -2.74 13.96 3.42
N GLY A 5 -2.35 12.71 3.40
CA GLY A 5 -1.12 12.34 4.08
C GLY A 5 -0.65 10.92 3.87
N ILE A 6 0.35 10.55 4.64
CA ILE A 6 0.87 9.17 4.72
C ILE A 6 0.96 8.75 6.18
N ILE A 7 0.48 7.55 6.49
CA ILE A 7 0.68 6.89 7.77
C ILE A 7 1.69 5.74 7.65
N GLY A 8 2.52 5.58 8.66
CA GLY A 8 3.54 4.54 8.75
C GLY A 8 4.58 4.85 9.80
N TYR A 9 5.60 3.99 9.95
CA TYR A 9 6.68 4.24 10.89
C TYR A 9 7.93 3.41 10.55
N PRO A 10 9.13 4.02 10.52
CA PRO A 10 9.39 5.47 10.49
C PRO A 10 9.08 6.09 9.12
N LEU A 11 8.81 7.40 9.04
CA LEU A 11 8.51 8.12 7.80
C LEU A 11 9.62 9.08 7.34
N GLY A 12 10.73 9.20 8.08
CA GLY A 12 11.80 10.16 7.81
C GLY A 12 12.40 10.11 6.40
N HIS A 13 12.23 9.01 5.67
CA HIS A 13 12.71 8.84 4.28
C HIS A 13 11.60 8.93 3.23
N SER A 14 10.37 9.23 3.62
CA SER A 14 9.24 9.33 2.68
C SER A 14 9.34 10.56 1.79
N CYS A 15 9.40 10.36 0.48
CA CYS A 15 9.37 11.42 -0.51
C CYS A 15 7.95 11.94 -0.79
N SER A 16 6.90 11.25 -0.33
CA SER A 16 5.51 11.55 -0.68
C SER A 16 5.07 12.97 -0.29
N PRO A 17 5.38 13.51 0.91
CA PRO A 17 4.95 14.85 1.27
C PRO A 17 5.53 15.92 0.34
N ARG A 18 6.83 15.85 0.01
CA ARG A 18 7.46 16.76 -0.92
C ARG A 18 6.82 16.68 -2.30
N TYR A 19 6.72 15.46 -2.85
CA TYR A 19 6.16 15.22 -4.17
C TYR A 19 4.73 15.76 -4.31
N PHE A 20 3.84 15.44 -3.38
CA PHE A 20 2.45 15.84 -3.48
C PHE A 20 2.26 17.34 -3.23
N ASN A 21 2.98 17.93 -2.28
CA ASN A 21 2.89 19.38 -2.06
C ASN A 21 3.42 20.20 -3.25
N GLU A 22 4.51 19.78 -3.87
CA GLU A 22 5.00 20.39 -5.12
C GLU A 22 3.97 20.25 -6.26
N LYS A 23 3.34 19.07 -6.38
CA LYS A 23 2.28 18.83 -7.36
C LYS A 23 1.05 19.70 -7.10
N PHE A 24 0.59 19.81 -5.86
CA PHE A 24 -0.56 20.64 -5.49
C PHE A 24 -0.31 22.12 -5.82
N GLN A 25 0.89 22.62 -5.52
CA GLN A 25 1.28 23.99 -5.90
C GLN A 25 1.28 24.19 -7.41
N LYS A 26 1.91 23.28 -8.15
CA LYS A 26 2.02 23.37 -9.62
C LYS A 26 0.66 23.33 -10.32
N GLU A 27 -0.28 22.55 -9.77
CA GLU A 27 -1.61 22.35 -10.35
C GLU A 27 -2.66 23.29 -9.72
N ASN A 28 -2.27 24.22 -8.83
CA ASN A 28 -3.15 25.14 -8.11
C ASN A 28 -4.27 24.43 -7.34
N ILE A 29 -3.96 23.26 -6.74
CA ILE A 29 -4.87 22.49 -5.90
C ILE A 29 -4.78 23.01 -4.47
N ALA A 30 -5.90 23.45 -3.88
CA ALA A 30 -5.97 23.95 -2.50
C ALA A 30 -5.94 22.78 -1.48
N ALA A 31 -4.82 22.08 -1.42
CA ALA A 31 -4.61 20.90 -0.56
C ALA A 31 -3.21 20.90 0.06
N GLU A 32 -3.06 20.15 1.16
CA GLU A 32 -1.80 19.91 1.84
C GLU A 32 -1.61 18.41 2.05
N TYR A 33 -0.36 17.94 1.89
CA TYR A 33 0.01 16.56 2.16
C TYR A 33 0.98 16.48 3.34
N ARG A 34 0.62 15.71 4.38
CA ARG A 34 1.33 15.61 5.66
C ARG A 34 1.89 14.21 5.93
N SER A 35 2.94 14.12 6.74
CA SER A 35 3.40 12.86 7.35
C SER A 35 2.72 12.69 8.71
N PHE A 36 2.13 11.54 8.94
CA PHE A 36 1.57 11.14 10.22
C PHE A 36 2.32 9.90 10.71
N GLU A 37 3.45 10.12 11.41
CA GLU A 37 4.20 9.02 12.00
C GLU A 37 3.33 8.27 13.01
N MET A 38 3.18 6.98 12.78
CA MET A 38 2.25 6.15 13.53
C MET A 38 2.90 4.79 13.84
N PRO A 39 3.53 4.64 15.02
CA PRO A 39 4.08 3.36 15.44
C PRO A 39 3.02 2.28 15.65
N ASP A 40 1.82 2.66 16.10
CA ASP A 40 0.70 1.77 16.37
C ASP A 40 -0.54 2.21 15.59
N ILE A 41 -1.10 1.32 14.78
CA ILE A 41 -2.28 1.60 13.94
C ILE A 41 -3.53 1.99 14.77
N ARG A 42 -3.61 1.60 16.05
CA ARG A 42 -4.70 1.99 16.95
C ARG A 42 -4.79 3.51 17.17
N GLN A 43 -3.72 4.26 16.86
CA GLN A 43 -3.71 5.73 16.88
C GLN A 43 -4.52 6.34 15.71
N LEU A 44 -4.99 5.55 14.75
CA LEU A 44 -5.78 6.03 13.60
C LEU A 44 -7.03 6.78 14.04
N SER A 45 -7.74 6.31 15.06
CA SER A 45 -8.94 6.99 15.58
C SER A 45 -8.63 8.39 16.09
N THR A 46 -7.50 8.55 16.79
CA THR A 46 -7.03 9.85 17.29
C THR A 46 -6.68 10.79 16.13
N LEU A 47 -5.98 10.28 15.10
CA LEU A 47 -5.66 11.05 13.90
C LEU A 47 -6.92 11.60 13.23
N LEU A 48 -7.94 10.75 13.02
CA LEU A 48 -9.21 11.15 12.40
C LEU A 48 -9.94 12.23 13.20
N GLN A 49 -9.93 12.14 14.54
CA GLN A 49 -10.52 13.15 15.41
C GLN A 49 -9.77 14.48 15.36
N GLN A 50 -8.43 14.45 15.31
CA GLN A 50 -7.57 15.63 15.29
C GLN A 50 -7.47 16.30 13.92
N THR A 51 -7.87 15.59 12.86
CA THR A 51 -7.77 16.06 11.48
C THR A 51 -9.09 15.87 10.74
N PRO A 52 -10.15 16.64 11.09
CA PRO A 52 -11.48 16.47 10.51
C PRO A 52 -11.54 16.78 9.01
N ASP A 53 -10.59 17.57 8.48
CA ASP A 53 -10.44 17.89 7.05
C ASP A 53 -9.64 16.84 6.27
N LEU A 54 -9.29 15.69 6.87
CA LEU A 54 -8.55 14.62 6.21
C LEU A 54 -9.43 13.97 5.14
N CYS A 55 -9.01 14.08 3.88
CA CYS A 55 -9.75 13.54 2.72
C CYS A 55 -9.23 12.18 2.26
N GLY A 56 -8.01 11.82 2.68
CA GLY A 56 -7.41 10.52 2.34
C GLY A 56 -5.96 10.44 2.75
N PHE A 57 -5.45 9.22 2.78
CA PHE A 57 -4.04 9.01 3.13
C PHE A 57 -3.48 7.74 2.50
N ASN A 58 -2.17 7.77 2.27
CA ASN A 58 -1.44 6.55 1.93
C ASN A 58 -1.04 5.79 3.20
N VAL A 59 -0.91 4.49 3.04
CA VAL A 59 -0.48 3.56 4.10
C VAL A 59 0.82 2.90 3.68
N THR A 60 1.84 3.00 4.54
CA THR A 60 3.11 2.31 4.31
C THR A 60 3.47 1.38 5.47
N ILE A 61 4.67 0.86 5.47
CA ILE A 61 5.19 -0.03 6.52
C ILE A 61 5.01 0.63 7.90
N PRO A 62 4.56 -0.12 8.93
CA PRO A 62 4.22 -1.55 8.92
C PRO A 62 2.72 -1.83 8.72
N HIS A 63 1.91 -0.86 8.28
CA HIS A 63 0.47 -0.85 8.48
C HIS A 63 -0.37 -1.34 7.29
N LYS A 64 0.21 -1.62 6.12
CA LYS A 64 -0.57 -2.02 4.92
C LYS A 64 -1.52 -3.22 5.14
N GLN A 65 -1.18 -4.12 6.05
CA GLN A 65 -2.04 -5.25 6.45
C GLN A 65 -2.81 -4.95 7.75
N ASN A 66 -2.16 -4.27 8.70
CA ASN A 66 -2.72 -3.99 10.02
C ASN A 66 -3.91 -3.03 9.98
N ILE A 67 -4.05 -2.23 8.91
CA ILE A 67 -5.14 -1.28 8.75
C ILE A 67 -6.47 -1.93 8.37
N LEU A 68 -6.46 -3.14 7.80
CA LEU A 68 -7.66 -3.79 7.26
C LEU A 68 -8.84 -3.82 8.26
N PRO A 69 -8.65 -4.14 9.56
CA PRO A 69 -9.75 -4.16 10.53
C PRO A 69 -10.33 -2.78 10.87
N PHE A 70 -9.67 -1.70 10.45
CA PHE A 70 -10.07 -0.31 10.77
C PHE A 70 -10.81 0.36 9.60
N LEU A 71 -11.02 -0.35 8.49
CA LEU A 71 -11.68 0.16 7.30
C LEU A 71 -13.15 -0.27 7.27
N ASP A 72 -14.02 0.64 6.85
CA ASP A 72 -15.44 0.36 6.66
C ASP A 72 -15.68 -0.44 5.38
N GLU A 73 -14.88 -0.17 4.34
CA GLU A 73 -14.96 -0.85 3.05
C GLU A 73 -13.56 -1.08 2.46
N ILE A 74 -13.41 -2.16 1.72
CA ILE A 74 -12.16 -2.52 1.04
C ILE A 74 -12.50 -2.92 -0.39
N SER A 75 -11.81 -2.34 -1.39
CA SER A 75 -11.98 -2.74 -2.79
C SER A 75 -11.71 -4.23 -2.98
N GLU A 76 -12.32 -4.82 -4.00
CA GLU A 76 -12.20 -6.26 -4.26
C GLU A 76 -10.73 -6.67 -4.44
N GLU A 77 -9.97 -5.91 -5.22
CA GLU A 77 -8.54 -6.18 -5.45
C GLU A 77 -7.73 -6.08 -4.14
N ALA A 78 -7.96 -5.03 -3.34
CA ALA A 78 -7.24 -4.87 -2.07
C ALA A 78 -7.59 -5.99 -1.08
N ARG A 79 -8.82 -6.51 -1.13
CA ARG A 79 -9.28 -7.64 -0.32
C ARG A 79 -8.56 -8.93 -0.72
N VAL A 80 -8.47 -9.23 -2.02
CA VAL A 80 -7.75 -10.40 -2.53
C VAL A 80 -6.26 -10.29 -2.22
N ILE A 81 -5.66 -9.11 -2.39
CA ILE A 81 -4.25 -8.83 -2.06
C ILE A 81 -4.01 -8.99 -0.55
N GLY A 82 -5.00 -8.67 0.29
CA GLY A 82 -4.86 -8.66 1.74
C GLY A 82 -3.94 -7.53 2.25
N ALA A 83 -3.90 -6.40 1.54
CA ALA A 83 -3.14 -5.21 1.92
C ALA A 83 -3.74 -3.95 1.27
N VAL A 84 -3.72 -2.84 2.01
CA VAL A 84 -4.17 -1.51 1.57
C VAL A 84 -3.00 -0.54 1.65
N ASN A 85 -2.81 0.28 0.61
CA ASN A 85 -1.81 1.34 0.58
C ASN A 85 -2.40 2.74 0.35
N CYS A 86 -3.71 2.82 0.09
CA CYS A 86 -4.41 4.08 -0.14
C CYS A 86 -5.81 4.02 0.50
N VAL A 87 -6.16 5.03 1.27
CA VAL A 87 -7.46 5.13 1.94
C VAL A 87 -8.11 6.46 1.56
N LYS A 88 -9.34 6.37 1.09
CA LYS A 88 -10.22 7.53 0.93
C LYS A 88 -10.99 7.74 2.24
N VAL A 89 -11.03 8.98 2.69
CA VAL A 89 -11.83 9.39 3.84
C VAL A 89 -13.00 10.24 3.35
N SER A 90 -14.19 9.91 3.80
CA SER A 90 -15.41 10.69 3.60
C SER A 90 -16.14 10.82 4.93
N HIS A 91 -17.10 11.74 5.03
CA HIS A 91 -17.80 12.01 6.29
C HIS A 91 -19.33 11.98 6.08
N PRO A 92 -19.91 10.83 5.70
CA PRO A 92 -21.37 10.70 5.65
C PRO A 92 -21.92 10.90 7.06
N ASN A 93 -22.92 11.80 7.19
CA ASN A 93 -23.54 12.13 8.48
C ASN A 93 -22.56 12.64 9.57
N GLY A 94 -21.43 13.23 9.17
CA GLY A 94 -20.44 13.80 10.09
C GLY A 94 -19.46 12.79 10.72
N HIS A 95 -19.54 11.51 10.37
CA HIS A 95 -18.62 10.48 10.87
C HIS A 95 -17.63 10.06 9.76
N PRO A 96 -16.36 9.81 10.11
CA PRO A 96 -15.38 9.32 9.15
C PRO A 96 -15.79 7.94 8.61
N TYR A 97 -15.75 7.77 7.31
CA TYR A 97 -15.97 6.53 6.58
C TYR A 97 -14.75 6.24 5.71
N LEU A 98 -14.13 5.10 5.89
CA LEU A 98 -12.82 4.75 5.36
C LEU A 98 -12.94 3.66 4.30
N VAL A 99 -12.55 3.97 3.06
CA VAL A 99 -12.52 3.00 1.95
C VAL A 99 -11.08 2.72 1.55
N GLY A 100 -10.66 1.47 1.63
CA GLY A 100 -9.31 1.03 1.34
C GLY A 100 -9.10 0.50 -0.07
N TYR A 101 -7.96 0.86 -0.67
CA TYR A 101 -7.55 0.46 -2.02
C TYR A 101 -6.10 -0.03 -2.02
N ASN A 102 -5.74 -0.78 -3.07
CA ASN A 102 -4.34 -1.10 -3.34
C ASN A 102 -3.93 -0.58 -4.72
N THR A 103 -3.15 0.49 -4.73
CA THR A 103 -2.60 1.10 -5.95
C THR A 103 -1.18 0.62 -6.27
N ASP A 104 -0.50 -0.06 -5.34
CA ASP A 104 0.84 -0.63 -5.55
C ASP A 104 0.82 -1.66 -6.68
N MET A 105 -0.21 -2.51 -6.71
CA MET A 105 -0.40 -3.53 -7.74
C MET A 105 -0.46 -2.91 -9.13
N TYR A 106 -1.29 -1.87 -9.28
CA TYR A 106 -1.45 -1.20 -10.56
C TYR A 106 -0.16 -0.50 -11.02
N GLY A 107 0.49 0.24 -10.10
CA GLY A 107 1.75 0.94 -10.38
C GLY A 107 2.87 -0.04 -10.76
N PHE A 108 3.02 -1.12 -9.99
CA PHE A 108 4.00 -2.16 -10.27
C PHE A 108 3.75 -2.83 -11.62
N ARG A 109 2.50 -3.26 -11.89
CA ARG A 109 2.15 -3.92 -13.17
C ARG A 109 2.46 -3.03 -14.35
N LYS A 110 2.10 -1.74 -14.29
CA LYS A 110 2.35 -0.78 -15.37
C LYS A 110 3.85 -0.61 -15.61
N ALA A 111 4.63 -0.38 -14.56
CA ALA A 111 6.08 -0.24 -14.67
C ALA A 111 6.72 -1.52 -15.21
N LEU A 112 6.30 -2.69 -14.71
CA LEU A 112 6.86 -3.96 -15.12
C LEU A 112 6.72 -4.21 -16.64
N LEU A 113 5.55 -3.93 -17.20
CA LEU A 113 5.29 -4.12 -18.65
C LEU A 113 6.17 -3.26 -19.56
N GLU A 114 6.76 -2.18 -19.04
CA GLU A 114 7.71 -1.34 -19.78
C GLU A 114 9.12 -1.95 -19.83
N PHE A 115 9.46 -2.86 -18.92
CA PHE A 115 10.82 -3.35 -18.70
C PHE A 115 11.02 -4.83 -18.98
N ILE A 116 9.97 -5.67 -18.87
CA ILE A 116 10.15 -7.12 -19.07
C ILE A 116 9.94 -7.55 -20.50
N PRO A 117 10.86 -8.41 -21.02
CA PRO A 117 10.61 -9.15 -22.28
C PRO A 117 9.39 -10.06 -22.15
N ALA A 118 8.59 -10.14 -23.21
CA ALA A 118 7.38 -10.97 -23.26
C ALA A 118 7.61 -12.49 -23.01
N ALA A 119 8.85 -12.94 -23.07
CA ALA A 119 9.22 -14.35 -22.88
C ALA A 119 9.38 -14.76 -21.41
N ILE A 120 9.33 -13.81 -20.44
CA ILE A 120 9.52 -14.14 -19.02
C ILE A 120 8.19 -14.62 -18.45
N SER A 121 8.18 -15.87 -17.96
CA SER A 121 7.00 -16.51 -17.37
C SER A 121 7.14 -16.83 -15.89
N LYS A 122 8.32 -16.65 -15.30
CA LYS A 122 8.61 -16.99 -13.89
C LYS A 122 9.14 -15.78 -13.14
N ALA A 123 8.75 -15.67 -11.87
CA ALA A 123 9.21 -14.60 -10.99
C ALA A 123 9.48 -15.11 -9.56
N LEU A 124 10.49 -14.53 -8.94
CA LEU A 124 10.82 -14.77 -7.55
C LEU A 124 10.65 -13.47 -6.75
N ILE A 125 9.87 -13.52 -5.68
CA ILE A 125 9.64 -12.38 -4.79
C ILE A 125 10.41 -12.61 -3.49
N LEU A 126 11.29 -11.68 -3.12
CA LEU A 126 12.01 -11.73 -1.86
C LEU A 126 11.23 -10.97 -0.78
N GLY A 127 10.54 -11.70 0.09
CA GLY A 127 9.71 -11.19 1.18
C GLY A 127 8.22 -11.42 0.97
N ASN A 128 7.44 -11.36 2.06
CA ASN A 128 5.99 -11.61 2.11
C ASN A 128 5.17 -10.49 2.78
N GLY A 129 5.71 -9.27 2.81
CA GLY A 129 5.03 -8.07 3.34
C GLY A 129 3.91 -7.57 2.42
N GLY A 130 3.24 -6.49 2.83
CA GLY A 130 2.12 -5.91 2.08
C GLY A 130 2.45 -5.51 0.64
N ALA A 131 3.67 -5.02 0.38
CA ALA A 131 4.12 -4.72 -0.99
C ALA A 131 4.33 -6.00 -1.82
N ALA A 132 4.94 -7.05 -1.23
CA ALA A 132 5.13 -8.34 -1.88
C ALA A 132 3.79 -8.98 -2.29
N LYS A 133 2.75 -8.85 -1.48
CA LYS A 133 1.40 -9.33 -1.81
C LYS A 133 0.82 -8.63 -3.06
N ALA A 134 1.00 -7.31 -3.15
CA ALA A 134 0.55 -6.54 -4.32
C ALA A 134 1.33 -6.93 -5.59
N VAL A 135 2.65 -7.12 -5.47
CA VAL A 135 3.52 -7.60 -6.55
C VAL A 135 3.09 -8.99 -7.00
N ARG A 136 2.86 -9.92 -6.08
CA ARG A 136 2.37 -11.28 -6.40
C ARG A 136 1.07 -11.22 -7.18
N TYR A 137 0.11 -10.44 -6.72
CA TYR A 137 -1.17 -10.28 -7.41
C TYR A 137 -0.99 -9.75 -8.83
N ALA A 138 -0.14 -8.74 -9.01
CA ALA A 138 0.17 -8.18 -10.33
C ALA A 138 0.81 -9.22 -11.26
N LEU A 139 1.77 -10.01 -10.78
CA LEU A 139 2.44 -11.05 -11.57
C LEU A 139 1.47 -12.17 -11.96
N HIS A 140 0.62 -12.64 -11.04
CA HIS A 140 -0.42 -13.62 -11.37
C HIS A 140 -1.42 -13.08 -12.41
N SER A 141 -1.78 -11.78 -12.37
CA SER A 141 -2.61 -11.16 -13.41
C SER A 141 -1.97 -11.12 -14.80
N LEU A 142 -0.66 -11.36 -14.87
CA LEU A 142 0.13 -11.51 -16.11
C LEU A 142 0.41 -12.98 -16.45
N ASN A 143 -0.26 -13.93 -15.80
CA ASN A 143 -0.08 -15.38 -15.95
C ASN A 143 1.35 -15.86 -15.67
N MET A 144 2.07 -15.19 -14.78
CA MET A 144 3.42 -15.60 -14.37
C MET A 144 3.35 -16.62 -13.22
N GLU A 145 4.23 -17.60 -13.25
CA GLU A 145 4.51 -18.50 -12.13
C GLU A 145 5.33 -17.75 -11.08
N VAL A 146 4.85 -17.71 -9.84
CA VAL A 146 5.46 -16.88 -8.78
C VAL A 146 5.83 -17.74 -7.59
N SER A 147 7.10 -17.67 -7.20
CA SER A 147 7.60 -18.20 -5.93
C SER A 147 7.92 -17.05 -4.97
N THR A 148 7.61 -17.22 -3.70
CA THR A 148 7.91 -16.21 -2.68
C THR A 148 8.94 -16.75 -1.68
N VAL A 149 9.99 -15.99 -1.42
CA VAL A 149 10.99 -16.33 -0.41
C VAL A 149 10.70 -15.58 0.88
N SER A 150 10.59 -16.31 1.97
CA SER A 150 10.26 -15.75 3.29
C SER A 150 11.19 -16.29 4.36
N ARG A 151 11.46 -15.49 5.40
CA ARG A 151 12.19 -15.95 6.60
C ARG A 151 11.41 -17.01 7.36
N THR A 152 10.08 -16.95 7.25
CA THR A 152 9.18 -17.89 7.91
C THR A 152 8.08 -18.25 6.91
N PRO A 153 8.31 -19.26 6.04
CA PRO A 153 7.30 -19.72 5.08
C PRO A 153 6.02 -20.17 5.80
N ARG A 154 4.88 -19.75 5.30
CA ARG A 154 3.54 -20.07 5.87
C ARG A 154 2.57 -20.62 4.84
N GLN A 155 2.89 -20.52 3.55
CA GLN A 155 2.05 -20.96 2.43
C GLN A 155 2.84 -21.94 1.56
N ALA A 156 2.14 -22.76 0.78
CA ALA A 156 2.75 -23.81 -0.04
C ALA A 156 3.67 -23.25 -1.16
N ASP A 157 3.43 -22.02 -1.60
CA ASP A 157 4.22 -21.29 -2.59
C ASP A 157 5.32 -20.39 -1.96
N GLU A 158 5.48 -20.46 -0.64
CA GLU A 158 6.55 -19.80 0.10
C GLU A 158 7.69 -20.77 0.39
N ILE A 159 8.91 -20.34 0.09
CA ILE A 159 10.15 -21.09 0.37
C ILE A 159 11.04 -20.31 1.33
N GLY A 160 11.85 -21.03 2.07
CA GLY A 160 12.86 -20.44 2.95
C GLY A 160 14.08 -19.95 2.18
N TYR A 161 14.80 -18.98 2.73
CA TYR A 161 16.04 -18.48 2.12
C TYR A 161 17.11 -19.59 1.92
N ALA A 162 17.08 -20.63 2.74
CA ALA A 162 17.99 -21.77 2.63
C ALA A 162 17.79 -22.60 1.34
N ALA A 163 16.61 -22.52 0.72
CA ALA A 163 16.29 -23.24 -0.51
C ALA A 163 16.60 -22.43 -1.79
N LEU A 164 17.10 -21.19 -1.67
CA LEU A 164 17.45 -20.36 -2.82
C LEU A 164 18.53 -20.94 -3.76
N PRO A 165 19.58 -21.62 -3.25
CA PRO A 165 20.60 -22.18 -4.12
C PRO A 165 20.10 -23.29 -5.06
N ASP A 166 18.93 -23.88 -4.76
CA ASP A 166 18.36 -25.02 -5.48
C ASP A 166 17.31 -24.60 -6.55
N LEU A 167 17.11 -23.29 -6.74
CA LEU A 167 16.21 -22.67 -7.72
C LEU A 167 16.95 -22.19 -8.95
#